data_d41fae48c97c15a8e4b2c1551d0b1c57
#
_entry.id   d41fae48c97c15a8e4b2c1551d0b1c57
#
_cell.length_a   1.000
_cell.length_b   1.000
_cell.length_c   1.000
_cell.angle_alpha   90.00
_cell.angle_beta   90.00
_cell.angle_gamma   90.00
#
_symmetry.space_group_name_H-M   'P 1'
#
loop_
_entity.id
_entity.type
_entity.pdbx_description
1 polymer ?
#
loop_
_entity_poly.entity_id
_entity_poly.type
_entity_poly.pdbx_seq_one_letter_code
_entity_poly.pdbx_strand_id
1 'polypeptide(L)'
;MIGQEKLFERLVTSRLPKSNLFIGEEGCGKHSFVKEICDRHKLDYVDITDDISKELVDELYISSNICAYVIDIVALSKKSRYINKENAILKLVEEPPQSSVIFILAEYESQVIDTIKNRCVIWKFESYTHDYLKEIKYYSDDRIYTLLNTPGKVIKGVDEEYYQQLFGVCESIINNVYKANVSNTLSLEKYMNFNNEAGYSLDLFFRCMKFMLYQKFLEDTTHIDAFDLTTQFVEKSHVLNVNEKYLFDNYLLELKGIYDKS
;
A
#
# COMPACT_ATOMS: atom_id res chain seq x y z
N MET A 1 12.32 15.89 6.53
CA MET A 1 11.17 14.95 6.25
C MET A 1 11.01 14.03 7.44
N ILE A 2 10.01 14.26 8.26
CA ILE A 2 9.85 13.58 9.55
C ILE A 2 9.56 12.09 9.33
N GLY A 3 10.27 11.22 10.08
CA GLY A 3 10.14 9.77 10.00
C GLY A 3 10.89 9.08 8.86
N GLN A 4 11.58 9.85 8.00
CA GLN A 4 12.38 9.32 6.88
C GLN A 4 13.74 10.03 6.77
N GLU A 5 14.27 10.51 7.88
CA GLU A 5 15.47 11.35 7.92
C GLU A 5 16.69 10.68 7.30
N LYS A 6 16.94 9.41 7.66
CA LYS A 6 18.08 8.63 7.15
C LYS A 6 18.01 8.43 5.64
N LEU A 7 16.82 8.11 5.13
CA LEU A 7 16.60 7.93 3.70
C LEU A 7 16.81 9.26 2.97
N PHE A 8 16.30 10.34 3.53
CA PHE A 8 16.42 11.68 2.98
C PHE A 8 17.88 12.14 2.92
N GLU A 9 18.62 12.02 4.02
CA GLU A 9 20.04 12.38 4.07
C GLU A 9 20.86 11.63 3.01
N ARG A 10 20.64 10.33 2.85
CA ARG A 10 21.33 9.54 1.82
C ARG A 10 21.10 10.06 0.41
N LEU A 11 19.85 10.44 0.09
CA LEU A 11 19.49 10.91 -1.25
C LEU A 11 19.95 12.35 -1.52
N VAL A 12 20.03 13.19 -0.49
CA VAL A 12 20.47 14.58 -0.62
C VAL A 12 21.99 14.68 -0.69
N THR A 13 22.72 13.82 0.03
CA THR A 13 24.20 13.88 0.11
C THR A 13 24.90 13.10 -1.00
N SER A 14 24.21 12.18 -1.65
CA SER A 14 24.76 11.37 -2.73
C SER A 14 24.32 11.86 -4.11
N ARG A 15 25.03 11.40 -5.16
CA ARG A 15 24.55 11.57 -6.52
C ARG A 15 23.25 10.73 -6.70
N LEU A 16 22.18 11.37 -7.14
CA LEU A 16 20.92 10.69 -7.41
C LEU A 16 21.12 9.63 -8.52
N PRO A 17 20.69 8.37 -8.28
CA PRO A 17 20.58 7.38 -9.35
C PRO A 17 19.62 7.87 -10.43
N LYS A 18 19.85 7.44 -11.68
CA LYS A 18 19.01 7.85 -12.80
C LYS A 18 17.59 7.28 -12.74
N SER A 19 17.44 6.06 -12.23
CA SER A 19 16.16 5.39 -12.07
C SER A 19 15.99 4.91 -10.62
N ASN A 20 14.93 5.37 -9.97
CA ASN A 20 14.63 5.14 -8.56
C ASN A 20 13.24 4.56 -8.40
N LEU A 21 13.11 3.55 -7.55
CA LEU A 21 11.84 2.95 -7.17
C LEU A 21 11.61 3.16 -5.68
N PHE A 22 10.60 3.93 -5.32
CA PHE A 22 10.20 4.16 -3.95
C PHE A 22 9.04 3.23 -3.56
N ILE A 23 9.29 2.41 -2.55
CA ILE A 23 8.31 1.48 -1.98
C ILE A 23 7.88 1.98 -0.61
N GLY A 24 6.59 2.13 -0.41
CA GLY A 24 6.01 2.50 0.88
C GLY A 24 4.50 2.59 0.79
N GLU A 25 3.84 2.28 1.88
CA GLU A 25 2.38 2.22 1.97
C GLU A 25 1.69 3.53 1.56
N GLU A 26 0.40 3.46 1.22
CA GLU A 26 -0.41 4.65 0.96
C GLU A 26 -0.30 5.63 2.13
N GLY A 27 -0.17 6.90 1.82
CA GLY A 27 -0.10 7.95 2.83
C GLY A 27 1.23 8.12 3.54
N CYS A 28 2.29 7.35 3.21
CA CYS A 28 3.62 7.52 3.81
C CYS A 28 4.39 8.75 3.30
N GLY A 29 3.82 9.51 2.34
CA GLY A 29 4.39 10.77 1.88
C GLY A 29 5.35 10.68 0.71
N LYS A 30 5.33 9.61 -0.12
CA LYS A 30 6.22 9.42 -1.29
C LYS A 30 6.32 10.63 -2.20
N HIS A 31 5.18 11.19 -2.66
CA HIS A 31 5.16 12.36 -3.53
C HIS A 31 5.79 13.60 -2.87
N SER A 32 5.47 13.87 -1.61
CA SER A 32 6.05 14.98 -0.85
C SER A 32 7.56 14.80 -0.67
N PHE A 33 7.99 13.57 -0.45
CA PHE A 33 9.41 13.22 -0.32
C PHE A 33 10.16 13.49 -1.62
N VAL A 34 9.63 13.05 -2.77
CA VAL A 34 10.25 13.29 -4.08
C VAL A 34 10.30 14.79 -4.39
N LYS A 35 9.24 15.55 -4.08
CA LYS A 35 9.24 17.01 -4.26
C LYS A 35 10.38 17.66 -3.47
N GLU A 36 10.56 17.29 -2.20
CA GLU A 36 11.65 17.84 -1.39
C GLU A 36 13.05 17.44 -1.90
N ILE A 37 13.21 16.22 -2.42
CA ILE A 37 14.44 15.79 -3.11
C ILE A 37 14.67 16.63 -4.37
N CYS A 38 13.64 16.87 -5.17
CA CYS A 38 13.73 17.71 -6.37
C CYS A 38 14.19 19.13 -6.02
N ASP A 39 13.60 19.75 -5.00
CA ASP A 39 13.98 21.09 -4.52
C ASP A 39 15.46 21.15 -4.12
N ARG A 40 15.96 20.15 -3.41
CA ARG A 40 17.37 20.06 -2.98
C ARG A 40 18.34 19.88 -4.14
N HIS A 41 17.97 19.12 -5.15
CA HIS A 41 18.79 18.87 -6.35
C HIS A 41 18.52 19.84 -7.50
N LYS A 42 17.63 20.84 -7.31
CA LYS A 42 17.21 21.81 -8.32
C LYS A 42 16.69 21.16 -9.60
N LEU A 43 15.81 20.15 -9.41
CA LEU A 43 15.12 19.44 -10.46
C LEU A 43 13.66 19.93 -10.53
N ASP A 44 13.15 20.11 -11.74
CA ASP A 44 11.72 20.35 -11.92
C ASP A 44 10.95 19.04 -11.68
N TYR A 45 9.97 19.06 -10.76
CA TYR A 45 9.09 17.92 -10.50
C TYR A 45 8.00 17.85 -11.55
N VAL A 46 7.95 16.77 -12.32
CA VAL A 46 6.95 16.53 -13.38
C VAL A 46 6.29 15.18 -13.17
N ASP A 47 5.03 15.18 -12.76
CA ASP A 47 4.23 13.96 -12.68
C ASP A 47 3.67 13.60 -14.07
N ILE A 48 4.12 12.47 -14.60
CA ILE A 48 3.71 11.97 -15.92
C ILE A 48 2.82 10.72 -15.83
N THR A 49 2.30 10.42 -14.64
CA THR A 49 1.52 9.19 -14.38
C THR A 49 0.37 9.01 -15.36
N ASP A 50 -0.42 10.06 -15.59
CA ASP A 50 -1.58 9.99 -16.46
C ASP A 50 -1.23 10.03 -17.96
N ASP A 51 -0.18 10.76 -18.30
CA ASP A 51 0.19 11.06 -19.68
C ASP A 51 1.18 10.08 -20.28
N ILE A 52 1.75 9.16 -19.47
CA ILE A 52 2.77 8.24 -19.94
C ILE A 52 2.29 7.43 -21.14
N SER A 53 3.00 7.56 -22.24
CA SER A 53 2.78 6.87 -23.51
C SER A 53 4.11 6.70 -24.24
N LYS A 54 4.13 5.92 -25.30
CA LYS A 54 5.32 5.78 -26.13
C LYS A 54 5.73 7.12 -26.76
N GLU A 55 4.75 7.84 -27.24
CA GLU A 55 4.93 9.16 -27.88
C GLU A 55 5.53 10.16 -26.90
N LEU A 56 4.98 10.27 -25.69
CA LEU A 56 5.55 11.15 -24.65
C LEU A 56 6.99 10.75 -24.35
N VAL A 57 7.28 9.46 -24.17
CA VAL A 57 8.65 9.00 -23.89
C VAL A 57 9.61 9.43 -24.99
N ASP A 58 9.21 9.30 -26.28
CA ASP A 58 10.05 9.75 -27.40
C ASP A 58 10.31 11.28 -27.37
N GLU A 59 9.31 12.08 -26.97
CA GLU A 59 9.46 13.54 -26.76
C GLU A 59 10.42 13.87 -25.62
N LEU A 60 10.39 13.12 -24.51
CA LEU A 60 11.28 13.35 -23.37
C LEU A 60 12.77 13.17 -23.72
N TYR A 61 13.10 12.31 -24.67
CA TYR A 61 14.49 12.16 -25.14
C TYR A 61 15.01 13.34 -25.93
N ILE A 62 14.10 14.11 -26.54
CA ILE A 62 14.47 15.32 -27.32
C ILE A 62 14.61 16.53 -26.37
N SER A 63 13.94 16.48 -25.21
CA SER A 63 13.95 17.57 -24.22
C SER A 63 15.32 17.68 -23.53
N SER A 64 15.83 18.89 -23.42
CA SER A 64 17.04 19.20 -22.65
C SER A 64 16.77 19.66 -21.21
N ASN A 65 15.52 19.59 -20.76
CA ASN A 65 15.12 20.04 -19.43
C ASN A 65 15.70 19.16 -18.32
N ILE A 66 16.12 19.78 -17.23
CA ILE A 66 16.61 19.08 -16.04
C ILE A 66 15.42 18.77 -15.14
N CYS A 67 14.80 17.62 -15.34
CA CYS A 67 13.55 17.25 -14.70
C CYS A 67 13.66 15.94 -13.91
N ALA A 68 12.82 15.83 -12.90
CA ALA A 68 12.46 14.57 -12.24
C ALA A 68 11.08 14.11 -12.74
N TYR A 69 11.05 13.05 -13.53
CA TYR A 69 9.80 12.46 -13.99
C TYR A 69 9.28 11.45 -12.98
N VAL A 70 8.04 11.63 -12.54
CA VAL A 70 7.41 10.83 -11.50
C VAL A 70 6.28 9.99 -12.09
N ILE A 71 6.24 8.72 -11.74
CA ILE A 71 5.25 7.75 -12.20
C ILE A 71 4.71 7.00 -10.98
N ASP A 72 3.43 7.16 -10.67
CA ASP A 72 2.75 6.40 -9.60
C ASP A 72 2.05 5.17 -10.19
N ILE A 73 2.62 3.99 -9.91
CA ILE A 73 2.11 2.70 -10.42
C ILE A 73 0.71 2.39 -9.86
N VAL A 74 0.45 2.75 -8.61
CA VAL A 74 -0.86 2.49 -7.99
C VAL A 74 -1.95 3.33 -8.65
N ALA A 75 -1.67 4.60 -8.90
CA ALA A 75 -2.60 5.49 -9.61
C ALA A 75 -2.86 5.01 -11.05
N LEU A 76 -1.83 4.51 -11.75
CA LEU A 76 -1.97 3.90 -13.07
C LEU A 76 -2.86 2.66 -13.06
N SER A 77 -2.68 1.78 -12.08
CA SER A 77 -3.43 0.53 -11.99
C SER A 77 -4.92 0.75 -11.71
N LYS A 78 -5.24 1.68 -10.82
CA LYS A 78 -6.64 2.06 -10.51
C LYS A 78 -7.40 2.53 -11.76
N LYS A 79 -6.69 3.04 -12.78
CA LYS A 79 -7.27 3.48 -14.06
C LYS A 79 -7.28 2.40 -15.14
N SER A 80 -6.96 1.14 -14.81
CA SER A 80 -6.86 0.00 -15.75
C SER A 80 -5.90 0.28 -16.93
N ARG A 81 -4.89 1.11 -16.74
CA ARG A 81 -3.97 1.56 -17.81
C ARG A 81 -2.55 1.01 -17.70
N TYR A 82 -2.21 0.34 -16.59
CA TYR A 82 -0.84 -0.05 -16.29
C TYR A 82 -0.25 -1.00 -17.36
N ILE A 83 -0.95 -2.07 -17.72
CA ILE A 83 -0.47 -3.10 -18.66
C ILE A 83 -0.04 -2.49 -20.01
N ASN A 84 -0.79 -1.51 -20.51
CA ASN A 84 -0.51 -0.87 -21.78
C ASN A 84 0.68 0.12 -21.72
N LYS A 85 1.12 0.49 -20.51
CA LYS A 85 2.16 1.51 -20.27
C LYS A 85 3.50 0.91 -19.80
N GLU A 86 3.55 -0.37 -19.47
CA GLU A 86 4.75 -1.05 -18.98
C GLU A 86 5.95 -0.87 -19.91
N ASN A 87 5.75 -1.04 -21.22
CA ASN A 87 6.83 -0.88 -22.20
C ASN A 87 7.39 0.56 -22.26
N ALA A 88 6.53 1.55 -22.07
CA ALA A 88 6.96 2.97 -22.01
C ALA A 88 7.77 3.23 -20.74
N ILE A 89 7.33 2.69 -19.61
CA ILE A 89 8.06 2.78 -18.35
C ILE A 89 9.41 2.07 -18.45
N LEU A 90 9.44 0.85 -18.99
CA LEU A 90 10.68 0.09 -19.21
C LEU A 90 11.69 0.88 -20.01
N LYS A 91 11.29 1.48 -21.13
CA LYS A 91 12.16 2.31 -21.95
C LYS A 91 12.77 3.46 -21.14
N LEU A 92 11.96 4.17 -20.33
CA LEU A 92 12.43 5.27 -19.49
C LEU A 92 13.44 4.84 -18.42
N VAL A 93 13.28 3.66 -17.81
CA VAL A 93 14.19 3.20 -16.75
C VAL A 93 15.45 2.55 -17.29
N GLU A 94 15.40 1.97 -18.51
CA GLU A 94 16.57 1.40 -19.20
C GLU A 94 17.52 2.48 -19.67
N GLU A 95 17.00 3.48 -20.35
CA GLU A 95 17.77 4.57 -20.94
C GLU A 95 17.18 5.93 -20.53
N PRO A 96 17.34 6.35 -19.26
CA PRO A 96 16.76 7.62 -18.82
C PRO A 96 17.29 8.80 -19.63
N PRO A 97 16.45 9.80 -19.99
CA PRO A 97 16.89 10.99 -20.69
C PRO A 97 18.06 11.65 -19.99
N GLN A 98 19.03 12.19 -20.75
CA GLN A 98 20.37 12.52 -20.26
C GLN A 98 20.36 13.49 -19.06
N SER A 99 19.45 14.47 -19.06
CA SER A 99 19.29 15.49 -18.02
C SER A 99 18.24 15.15 -16.96
N SER A 100 17.66 13.94 -16.98
CA SER A 100 16.51 13.59 -16.14
C SER A 100 16.82 12.52 -15.11
N VAL A 101 15.97 12.47 -14.09
CA VAL A 101 15.91 11.41 -13.08
C VAL A 101 14.49 10.85 -13.08
N ILE A 102 14.36 9.53 -13.02
CA ILE A 102 13.07 8.84 -13.00
C ILE A 102 12.78 8.39 -11.57
N PHE A 103 11.58 8.70 -11.08
CA PHE A 103 11.04 8.22 -9.81
C PHE A 103 9.77 7.41 -10.07
N ILE A 104 9.82 6.13 -9.75
CA ILE A 104 8.66 5.24 -9.75
C ILE A 104 8.19 5.09 -8.31
N LEU A 105 6.88 5.28 -8.08
CA LEU A 105 6.26 5.15 -6.78
C LEU A 105 5.34 3.92 -6.77
N ALA A 106 5.51 3.06 -5.77
CA ALA A 106 4.66 1.91 -5.53
C ALA A 106 4.38 1.73 -4.03
N GLU A 107 3.35 0.99 -3.68
CA GLU A 107 3.06 0.65 -2.29
C GLU A 107 3.82 -0.61 -1.87
N TYR A 108 3.84 -1.61 -2.74
CA TYR A 108 4.46 -2.92 -2.50
C TYR A 108 5.32 -3.34 -3.69
N GLU A 109 6.36 -4.10 -3.43
CA GLU A 109 7.24 -4.63 -4.48
C GLU A 109 6.52 -5.54 -5.48
N SER A 110 5.48 -6.25 -5.01
CA SER A 110 4.65 -7.14 -5.84
C SER A 110 3.86 -6.42 -6.93
N GLN A 111 3.68 -5.09 -6.80
CA GLN A 111 2.99 -4.26 -7.80
C GLN A 111 3.88 -3.89 -8.98
N VAL A 112 5.19 -4.13 -8.88
CA VAL A 112 6.18 -3.73 -9.87
C VAL A 112 6.82 -4.98 -10.50
N ILE A 113 6.78 -5.08 -11.83
CA ILE A 113 7.39 -6.20 -12.55
C ILE A 113 8.91 -6.25 -12.36
N ASP A 114 9.48 -7.44 -12.34
CA ASP A 114 10.89 -7.66 -12.06
C ASP A 114 11.82 -6.91 -13.01
N THR A 115 11.42 -6.78 -14.27
CA THR A 115 12.17 -6.06 -15.29
C THR A 115 12.38 -4.58 -14.96
N ILE A 116 11.40 -3.92 -14.33
CA ILE A 116 11.52 -2.54 -13.84
C ILE A 116 12.36 -2.51 -12.56
N LYS A 117 12.08 -3.43 -11.60
CA LYS A 117 12.83 -3.50 -10.33
C LYS A 117 14.33 -3.65 -10.54
N ASN A 118 14.73 -4.51 -11.49
CA ASN A 118 16.14 -4.78 -11.79
C ASN A 118 16.89 -3.60 -12.43
N ARG A 119 16.19 -2.54 -12.84
CA ARG A 119 16.74 -1.33 -13.46
C ARG A 119 16.70 -0.11 -12.57
N CYS A 120 16.08 -0.22 -11.40
CA CYS A 120 15.93 0.87 -10.45
C CYS A 120 16.72 0.61 -9.17
N VAL A 121 17.22 1.68 -8.56
CA VAL A 121 17.63 1.62 -7.16
C VAL A 121 16.37 1.63 -6.30
N ILE A 122 16.21 0.62 -5.46
CA ILE A 122 15.03 0.47 -4.62
C ILE A 122 15.26 1.18 -3.28
N TRP A 123 14.30 2.02 -2.90
CA TRP A 123 14.27 2.78 -1.66
C TRP A 123 12.98 2.44 -0.91
N LYS A 124 13.12 1.93 0.32
CA LYS A 124 11.98 1.56 1.16
C LYS A 124 11.76 2.60 2.23
N PHE A 125 10.51 3.03 2.37
CA PHE A 125 10.07 3.90 3.46
C PHE A 125 9.99 3.09 4.76
N GLU A 126 10.52 3.67 5.83
CA GLU A 126 10.43 3.08 7.17
C GLU A 126 9.02 3.28 7.76
N SER A 127 8.66 2.38 8.70
CA SER A 127 7.41 2.50 9.45
C SER A 127 7.43 3.72 10.37
N TYR A 128 6.26 4.33 10.57
CA TYR A 128 6.09 5.43 11.52
C TYR A 128 5.82 4.90 12.94
N THR A 129 6.37 5.57 13.94
CA THR A 129 6.06 5.25 15.34
C THR A 129 4.67 5.75 15.71
N HIS A 130 4.01 5.07 16.65
CA HIS A 130 2.69 5.52 17.16
C HIS A 130 2.77 6.92 17.75
N ASP A 131 3.85 7.26 18.47
CA ASP A 131 4.01 8.59 19.09
C ASP A 131 3.97 9.69 18.04
N TYR A 132 4.67 9.52 16.92
CA TYR A 132 4.61 10.47 15.81
C TYR A 132 3.20 10.55 15.19
N LEU A 133 2.52 9.42 15.03
CA LEU A 133 1.16 9.40 14.48
C LEU A 133 0.14 10.07 15.41
N LYS A 134 0.32 9.96 16.74
CA LYS A 134 -0.49 10.64 17.75
C LYS A 134 -0.39 12.17 17.69
N GLU A 135 0.76 12.71 17.30
CA GLU A 135 0.93 14.16 17.11
C GLU A 135 0.10 14.70 15.93
N ILE A 136 -0.22 13.86 14.93
CA ILE A 136 -1.03 14.25 13.78
C ILE A 136 -2.52 14.28 14.14
N LYS A 137 -3.04 13.22 14.75
CA LYS A 137 -4.42 13.10 15.22
C LYS A 137 -4.45 12.12 16.39
N TYR A 138 -5.05 12.57 17.50
CA TYR A 138 -5.14 11.78 18.70
C TYR A 138 -6.34 10.83 18.67
N TYR A 139 -6.10 9.56 18.97
CA TYR A 139 -7.08 8.54 19.31
C TYR A 139 -6.74 7.98 20.69
N SER A 140 -7.74 7.68 21.50
CA SER A 140 -7.54 7.11 22.85
C SER A 140 -7.12 5.63 22.78
N ASP A 141 -7.53 4.92 21.74
CA ASP A 141 -7.20 3.53 21.49
C ASP A 141 -5.97 3.40 20.58
N ASP A 142 -4.85 3.02 21.15
CA ASP A 142 -3.56 2.87 20.44
C ASP A 142 -3.61 1.81 19.33
N ARG A 143 -4.55 0.86 19.37
CA ARG A 143 -4.73 -0.15 18.31
C ARG A 143 -5.04 0.49 16.98
N ILE A 144 -5.69 1.66 16.98
CA ILE A 144 -6.03 2.40 15.75
C ILE A 144 -4.78 2.79 14.97
N TYR A 145 -3.67 3.13 15.63
CA TYR A 145 -2.41 3.47 14.95
C TYR A 145 -1.74 2.26 14.29
N THR A 146 -2.04 1.05 14.75
CA THR A 146 -1.63 -0.17 14.03
C THR A 146 -2.38 -0.32 12.69
N LEU A 147 -3.64 0.13 12.63
CA LEU A 147 -4.42 0.15 11.40
C LEU A 147 -4.04 1.33 10.50
N LEU A 148 -3.89 2.53 11.11
CA LEU A 148 -3.56 3.79 10.43
C LEU A 148 -2.05 4.08 10.54
N ASN A 149 -1.24 3.17 10.06
CA ASN A 149 0.21 3.14 10.26
C ASN A 149 0.99 4.18 9.42
N THR A 150 0.32 5.11 8.75
CA THR A 150 0.96 6.18 7.97
C THR A 150 0.32 7.54 8.24
N PRO A 151 1.08 8.65 8.11
CA PRO A 151 0.56 10.00 8.30
C PRO A 151 -0.69 10.31 7.49
N GLY A 152 -0.70 9.95 6.21
CA GLY A 152 -1.84 10.20 5.32
C GLY A 152 -3.09 9.42 5.71
N LYS A 153 -2.96 8.18 6.20
CA LYS A 153 -4.09 7.39 6.72
C LYS A 153 -4.65 8.00 8.00
N VAL A 154 -3.78 8.47 8.90
CA VAL A 154 -4.21 9.14 10.15
C VAL A 154 -4.95 10.43 9.84
N ILE A 155 -4.46 11.25 8.89
CA ILE A 155 -5.12 12.50 8.46
C ILE A 155 -6.52 12.21 7.89
N LYS A 156 -6.65 11.17 7.07
CA LYS A 156 -7.93 10.74 6.45
C LYS A 156 -8.81 9.93 7.41
N GLY A 157 -8.28 9.52 8.55
CA GLY A 157 -8.97 8.67 9.51
C GLY A 157 -10.27 9.30 10.01
N VAL A 158 -11.27 8.47 10.23
CA VAL A 158 -12.60 8.83 10.74
C VAL A 158 -12.61 8.84 12.28
N ASP A 159 -13.81 8.85 12.87
CA ASP A 159 -13.96 8.86 14.32
C ASP A 159 -13.57 7.51 14.95
N GLU A 160 -13.17 7.55 16.21
CA GLU A 160 -12.69 6.38 16.95
C GLU A 160 -13.74 5.25 17.02
N GLU A 161 -15.01 5.62 17.14
CA GLU A 161 -16.14 4.67 17.19
C GLU A 161 -16.19 3.75 15.95
N TYR A 162 -15.87 4.27 14.77
CA TYR A 162 -15.79 3.47 13.54
C TYR A 162 -14.78 2.32 13.65
N TYR A 163 -13.60 2.59 14.22
CA TYR A 163 -12.57 1.57 14.40
C TYR A 163 -12.91 0.58 15.52
N GLN A 164 -13.54 1.06 16.59
CA GLN A 164 -14.03 0.18 17.67
C GLN A 164 -15.09 -0.79 17.16
N GLN A 165 -16.00 -0.33 16.30
CA GLN A 165 -16.97 -1.22 15.64
C GLN A 165 -16.27 -2.25 14.73
N LEU A 166 -15.24 -1.86 13.97
CA LEU A 166 -14.45 -2.79 13.16
C LEU A 166 -13.77 -3.86 14.02
N PHE A 167 -13.18 -3.48 15.16
CA PHE A 167 -12.60 -4.45 16.09
C PHE A 167 -13.66 -5.43 16.58
N GLY A 168 -14.86 -4.95 16.93
CA GLY A 168 -15.98 -5.82 17.32
C GLY A 168 -16.42 -6.78 16.22
N VAL A 169 -16.48 -6.35 14.97
CA VAL A 169 -16.79 -7.21 13.81
C VAL A 169 -15.72 -8.29 13.65
N CYS A 170 -14.45 -7.93 13.65
CA CYS A 170 -13.34 -8.88 13.50
C CYS A 170 -13.33 -9.91 14.65
N GLU A 171 -13.53 -9.45 15.89
CA GLU A 171 -13.62 -10.34 17.05
C GLU A 171 -14.79 -11.30 16.96
N SER A 172 -15.96 -10.84 16.53
CA SER A 172 -17.12 -11.67 16.29
C SER A 172 -16.85 -12.73 15.22
N ILE A 173 -16.14 -12.40 14.15
CA ILE A 173 -15.74 -13.34 13.11
C ILE A 173 -14.82 -14.42 13.70
N ILE A 174 -13.75 -14.03 14.39
CA ILE A 174 -12.79 -14.97 14.97
C ILE A 174 -13.46 -15.92 15.95
N ASN A 175 -14.38 -15.42 16.78
CA ASN A 175 -15.02 -16.22 17.83
C ASN A 175 -16.17 -17.11 17.34
N ASN A 176 -16.77 -16.81 16.18
CA ASN A 176 -18.00 -17.47 15.75
C ASN A 176 -17.98 -18.07 14.32
N VAL A 177 -16.91 -17.85 13.54
CA VAL A 177 -16.86 -18.32 12.14
C VAL A 177 -17.06 -19.83 12.02
N TYR A 178 -16.55 -20.61 12.96
CA TYR A 178 -16.67 -22.07 12.99
C TYR A 178 -18.10 -22.55 13.31
N LYS A 179 -18.91 -21.76 14.01
CA LYS A 179 -20.30 -22.07 14.35
C LYS A 179 -21.28 -21.74 13.22
N ALA A 180 -20.87 -20.86 12.30
CA ALA A 180 -21.74 -20.40 11.22
C ALA A 180 -21.80 -21.43 10.09
N ASN A 181 -22.97 -21.56 9.45
CA ASN A 181 -23.03 -22.26 8.16
C ASN A 181 -22.43 -21.36 7.06
N VAL A 182 -22.14 -21.95 5.89
CA VAL A 182 -21.51 -21.23 4.77
C VAL A 182 -22.31 -19.98 4.36
N SER A 183 -23.63 -20.09 4.31
CA SER A 183 -24.50 -18.95 3.95
C SER A 183 -24.39 -17.81 4.97
N ASN A 184 -24.36 -18.11 6.26
CA ASN A 184 -24.19 -17.09 7.31
C ASN A 184 -22.79 -16.49 7.29
N THR A 185 -21.76 -17.29 6.98
CA THR A 185 -20.38 -16.80 6.82
C THR A 185 -20.30 -15.79 5.68
N LEU A 186 -20.83 -16.12 4.51
CA LEU A 186 -20.84 -15.20 3.35
C LEU A 186 -21.72 -13.96 3.57
N SER A 187 -22.73 -14.02 4.46
CA SER A 187 -23.54 -12.82 4.78
C SER A 187 -22.75 -11.71 5.48
N LEU A 188 -21.52 -11.97 5.90
CA LEU A 188 -20.61 -10.97 6.46
C LEU A 188 -20.14 -9.94 5.42
N GLU A 189 -20.35 -10.18 4.13
CA GLU A 189 -20.11 -9.19 3.05
C GLU A 189 -20.77 -7.83 3.33
N LYS A 190 -21.89 -7.82 4.04
CA LYS A 190 -22.63 -6.58 4.40
C LYS A 190 -21.79 -5.56 5.19
N TYR A 191 -20.70 -5.99 5.82
CA TYR A 191 -19.79 -5.10 6.55
C TYR A 191 -18.72 -4.48 5.65
N MET A 192 -18.63 -4.92 4.40
CA MET A 192 -17.58 -4.53 3.47
C MET A 192 -18.07 -3.52 2.44
N ASN A 193 -17.17 -2.62 2.04
CA ASN A 193 -17.45 -1.59 1.03
C ASN A 193 -16.98 -2.04 -0.37
N PHE A 194 -17.63 -3.04 -0.96
CA PHE A 194 -17.27 -3.53 -2.31
C PHE A 194 -17.84 -2.67 -3.46
N ASN A 195 -18.92 -1.88 -3.19
CA ASN A 195 -19.65 -1.14 -4.21
C ASN A 195 -19.76 0.36 -3.90
N ASN A 196 -18.78 0.97 -3.23
CA ASN A 196 -18.85 2.35 -2.73
C ASN A 196 -19.99 2.60 -1.73
N GLU A 197 -20.47 1.58 -1.06
CA GLU A 197 -21.44 1.67 0.02
C GLU A 197 -20.75 1.94 1.36
N ALA A 198 -21.52 2.25 2.40
CA ALA A 198 -20.99 2.36 3.75
C ALA A 198 -20.43 1.00 4.22
N GLY A 199 -19.20 0.98 4.74
CA GLY A 199 -18.55 -0.25 5.20
C GLY A 199 -17.03 -0.10 5.32
N TYR A 200 -16.36 -1.23 5.53
CA TYR A 200 -14.90 -1.26 5.69
C TYR A 200 -14.22 -1.64 4.36
N SER A 201 -13.10 -0.97 4.06
CA SER A 201 -12.26 -1.42 2.93
C SER A 201 -11.59 -2.76 3.25
N LEU A 202 -11.29 -3.53 2.21
CA LEU A 202 -10.67 -4.85 2.36
C LEU A 202 -9.28 -4.75 3.05
N ASP A 203 -8.48 -3.75 2.69
CA ASP A 203 -7.18 -3.51 3.32
C ASP A 203 -7.32 -3.24 4.83
N LEU A 204 -8.25 -2.37 5.21
CA LEU A 204 -8.49 -2.05 6.62
C LEU A 204 -8.99 -3.27 7.41
N PHE A 205 -9.89 -4.07 6.82
CA PHE A 205 -10.39 -5.30 7.41
C PHE A 205 -9.26 -6.31 7.64
N PHE A 206 -8.44 -6.59 6.62
CA PHE A 206 -7.34 -7.55 6.76
C PHE A 206 -6.27 -7.09 7.75
N ARG A 207 -5.97 -5.80 7.82
CA ARG A 207 -5.08 -5.24 8.86
C ARG A 207 -5.64 -5.50 10.25
N CYS A 208 -6.92 -5.25 10.44
CA CYS A 208 -7.61 -5.50 11.71
C CYS A 208 -7.59 -6.99 12.07
N MET A 209 -7.99 -7.88 11.16
CA MET A 209 -7.98 -9.32 11.36
C MET A 209 -6.58 -9.83 11.71
N LYS A 210 -5.57 -9.42 10.96
CA LYS A 210 -4.18 -9.80 11.21
C LYS A 210 -3.71 -9.37 12.59
N PHE A 211 -4.00 -8.13 12.99
CA PHE A 211 -3.66 -7.61 14.31
C PHE A 211 -4.34 -8.41 15.42
N MET A 212 -5.64 -8.65 15.31
CA MET A 212 -6.41 -9.35 16.35
C MET A 212 -6.02 -10.83 16.47
N LEU A 213 -5.78 -11.50 15.34
CA LEU A 213 -5.30 -12.89 15.35
C LEU A 213 -3.89 -13.00 15.93
N TYR A 214 -3.02 -12.01 15.68
CA TYR A 214 -1.71 -11.95 16.32
C TYR A 214 -1.82 -11.82 17.85
N GLN A 215 -2.72 -10.97 18.36
CA GLN A 215 -2.96 -10.87 19.79
C GLN A 215 -3.46 -12.19 20.40
N LYS A 216 -4.42 -12.84 19.73
CA LYS A 216 -4.92 -14.16 20.16
C LYS A 216 -3.85 -15.24 20.09
N PHE A 217 -3.00 -15.23 19.06
CA PHE A 217 -1.87 -16.17 18.93
C PHE A 217 -0.87 -16.03 20.10
N LEU A 218 -0.63 -14.82 20.58
CA LEU A 218 0.22 -14.62 21.77
C LEU A 218 -0.37 -15.21 23.04
N GLU A 219 -1.70 -15.32 23.13
CA GLU A 219 -2.42 -15.94 24.24
C GLU A 219 -2.56 -17.47 24.06
N ASP A 220 -2.84 -17.90 22.82
CA ASP A 220 -3.07 -19.30 22.46
C ASP A 220 -2.55 -19.60 21.04
N THR A 221 -1.60 -20.54 20.97
CA THR A 221 -0.94 -20.94 19.71
C THR A 221 -1.89 -21.62 18.71
N THR A 222 -3.10 -22.02 19.11
CA THR A 222 -4.11 -22.62 18.20
C THR A 222 -4.55 -21.67 17.08
N HIS A 223 -4.28 -20.37 17.21
CA HIS A 223 -4.61 -19.35 16.21
C HIS A 223 -3.54 -19.13 15.13
N ILE A 224 -2.43 -19.91 15.14
CA ILE A 224 -1.30 -19.71 14.21
C ILE A 224 -1.72 -19.89 12.75
N ASP A 225 -2.48 -20.96 12.45
CA ASP A 225 -2.92 -21.25 11.08
C ASP A 225 -3.84 -20.14 10.52
N ALA A 226 -4.70 -19.58 11.39
CA ALA A 226 -5.57 -18.46 11.02
C ALA A 226 -4.78 -17.16 10.80
N PHE A 227 -3.74 -16.91 11.59
CA PHE A 227 -2.84 -15.79 11.41
C PHE A 227 -2.03 -15.90 10.11
N ASP A 228 -1.48 -17.09 9.82
CA ASP A 228 -0.72 -17.35 8.60
C ASP A 228 -1.60 -17.23 7.36
N LEU A 229 -2.83 -17.79 7.40
CA LEU A 229 -3.82 -17.60 6.35
C LEU A 229 -4.09 -16.11 6.11
N THR A 230 -4.35 -15.34 7.17
CA THR A 230 -4.64 -13.90 7.04
C THR A 230 -3.47 -13.16 6.45
N THR A 231 -2.22 -13.51 6.81
CA THR A 231 -1.02 -12.91 6.24
C THR A 231 -0.92 -13.17 4.73
N GLN A 232 -1.22 -14.38 4.26
CA GLN A 232 -1.25 -14.69 2.83
C GLN A 232 -2.33 -13.90 2.08
N PHE A 233 -3.50 -13.69 2.70
CA PHE A 233 -4.59 -12.91 2.09
C PHE A 233 -4.30 -11.40 2.08
N VAL A 234 -3.59 -10.87 3.07
CA VAL A 234 -3.04 -9.51 3.00
C VAL A 234 -2.15 -9.35 1.78
N GLU A 235 -1.22 -10.28 1.54
CA GLU A 235 -0.33 -10.22 0.36
C GLU A 235 -1.12 -10.32 -0.97
N LYS A 236 -2.12 -11.22 -1.04
CA LYS A 236 -3.00 -11.34 -2.21
C LYS A 236 -3.81 -10.06 -2.46
N SER A 237 -4.21 -9.33 -1.41
CA SER A 237 -4.98 -8.08 -1.55
C SER A 237 -4.16 -6.93 -2.14
N HIS A 238 -2.83 -7.02 -2.07
CA HIS A 238 -1.92 -6.03 -2.64
C HIS A 238 -1.62 -6.24 -4.14
N VAL A 239 -2.13 -7.33 -4.71
CA VAL A 239 -2.02 -7.58 -6.16
C VAL A 239 -2.98 -6.65 -6.92
N LEU A 240 -2.48 -6.04 -7.99
CA LEU A 240 -3.30 -5.14 -8.81
C LEU A 240 -4.44 -5.88 -9.51
N ASN A 241 -5.61 -5.24 -9.61
CA ASN A 241 -6.81 -5.76 -10.28
C ASN A 241 -7.40 -7.04 -9.67
N VAL A 242 -7.17 -7.28 -8.40
CA VAL A 242 -7.81 -8.37 -7.67
C VAL A 242 -9.31 -8.12 -7.51
N ASN A 243 -10.13 -9.15 -7.63
CA ASN A 243 -11.54 -9.06 -7.27
C ASN A 243 -11.68 -9.14 -5.75
N GLU A 244 -11.88 -8.00 -5.11
CA GLU A 244 -11.92 -7.86 -3.65
C GLU A 244 -13.02 -8.70 -3.00
N LYS A 245 -14.21 -8.74 -3.61
CA LYS A 245 -15.32 -9.56 -3.09
C LYS A 245 -14.97 -11.03 -3.10
N TYR A 246 -14.48 -11.55 -4.22
CA TYR A 246 -14.07 -12.94 -4.34
C TYR A 246 -12.94 -13.28 -3.34
N LEU A 247 -11.99 -12.36 -3.16
CA LEU A 247 -10.91 -12.55 -2.19
C LEU A 247 -11.42 -12.63 -0.76
N PHE A 248 -12.37 -11.77 -0.39
CA PHE A 248 -13.00 -11.77 0.92
C PHE A 248 -13.77 -13.05 1.20
N ASP A 249 -14.63 -13.48 0.25
CA ASP A 249 -15.43 -14.71 0.39
C ASP A 249 -14.55 -15.94 0.55
N ASN A 250 -13.51 -16.04 -0.27
CA ASN A 250 -12.56 -17.15 -0.20
C ASN A 250 -11.82 -17.16 1.14
N TYR A 251 -11.40 -16.00 1.64
CA TYR A 251 -10.77 -15.86 2.95
C TYR A 251 -11.68 -16.40 4.06
N LEU A 252 -12.95 -16.00 4.08
CA LEU A 252 -13.88 -16.43 5.13
C LEU A 252 -14.13 -17.95 5.09
N LEU A 253 -14.21 -18.53 3.90
CA LEU A 253 -14.40 -19.98 3.74
C LEU A 253 -13.16 -20.76 4.17
N GLU A 254 -11.95 -20.30 3.82
CA GLU A 254 -10.72 -20.94 4.25
C GLU A 254 -10.51 -20.79 5.77
N LEU A 255 -10.79 -19.60 6.33
CA LEU A 255 -10.72 -19.35 7.77
C LEU A 255 -11.66 -20.29 8.55
N LYS A 256 -12.91 -20.45 8.05
CA LYS A 256 -13.86 -21.42 8.62
C LYS A 256 -13.29 -22.83 8.58
N GLY A 257 -12.70 -23.25 7.46
CA GLY A 257 -12.10 -24.58 7.30
C GLY A 257 -10.95 -24.87 8.26
N ILE A 258 -10.22 -23.87 8.73
CA ILE A 258 -9.20 -24.02 9.77
C ILE A 258 -9.87 -24.35 11.10
N TYR A 259 -10.85 -23.56 11.52
CA TYR A 259 -11.52 -23.74 12.80
C TYR A 259 -12.47 -24.97 12.85
N ASP A 260 -12.96 -25.47 11.72
CA ASP A 260 -13.75 -26.72 11.67
C ASP A 260 -12.86 -27.97 11.91
N LYS A 261 -11.55 -27.87 11.79
CA LYS A 261 -10.57 -28.95 11.99
C LYS A 261 -9.92 -28.94 13.37
N SER A 262 -10.04 -27.85 14.10
CA SER A 262 -9.54 -27.68 15.46
C SER A 262 -10.54 -28.14 16.48
#